data_89cfefa7054d5f66acb5dc8c422e0573
#
_entry.id   89cfefa7054d5f66acb5dc8c422e0573
#
_cell.length_a   1.000
_cell.length_b   1.000
_cell.length_c   1.000
_cell.angle_alpha   90.00
_cell.angle_beta   90.00
_cell.angle_gamma   90.00
#
_symmetry.space_group_name_H-M   'P 1'
#
loop_
_entity.id
_entity.type
_entity.pdbx_description
1 polymer ?
#
loop_
_entity_poly.entity_id
_entity_poly.type
_entity_poly.pdbx_seq_one_letter_code
_entity_poly.pdbx_strand_id
1 'polypeptide(L)'
;GGNESDWIDLSTGINPDCYPIPKILDADWRNLPTFTEIEKLESLIKFEFSTISSVMLTPGSQLAISLLPILFKKQKVGILEPTYNDYFLSFKNAGFKVCSCKNIQELFKSKIAIIVNPNNPDGKNYQIKDLLLLSKKVNLLIVDESFIEASEASSIISYINKKTNNIVVIKSFGKLYGLAGLRLGFVFSGENLIYKFKKVFSFWPVSKLSIKIASKAIRDKKWMTSTQKKLKKKANILDEMMKTVNFELIGGTNLYRLYSTPNSVLSQRFLARKFIWSRIFSYSRKWLRLGIPSDEDLKKIKIKLKI
;
A
#
# COMPACT_ATOMS: atom_id res chain seq x y z
N GLY A 1 12.96 22.10 10.48
CA GLY A 1 14.21 22.15 11.23
C GLY A 1 14.07 21.44 12.57
N GLY A 2 15.18 21.25 13.26
CA GLY A 2 15.29 20.49 14.51
C GLY A 2 15.84 19.08 14.30
N ASN A 3 16.07 18.38 15.40
CA ASN A 3 16.56 17.01 15.36
C ASN A 3 15.43 16.05 14.93
N GLU A 4 15.75 15.03 14.16
CA GLU A 4 14.77 14.01 13.71
C GLU A 4 14.04 13.36 14.89
N SER A 5 14.76 13.11 15.99
CA SER A 5 14.23 12.52 17.22
C SER A 5 13.11 13.33 17.90
N ASP A 6 13.00 14.64 17.62
CA ASP A 6 11.97 15.50 18.19
C ASP A 6 10.63 15.37 17.48
N TRP A 7 10.64 14.82 16.26
CA TRP A 7 9.48 14.74 15.39
C TRP A 7 8.71 13.44 15.56
N ILE A 8 7.40 13.56 15.52
CA ILE A 8 6.48 12.45 15.32
C ILE A 8 6.07 12.47 13.85
N ASP A 9 6.69 11.61 13.03
CA ASP A 9 6.38 11.55 11.60
C ASP A 9 5.16 10.67 11.34
N LEU A 10 4.03 11.29 11.03
CA LEU A 10 2.78 10.66 10.64
C LEU A 10 2.47 10.85 9.15
N SER A 11 3.47 11.18 8.33
CA SER A 11 3.25 11.40 6.89
C SER A 11 3.01 10.12 6.10
N THR A 12 3.37 8.95 6.66
CA THR A 12 3.26 7.65 5.99
C THR A 12 2.21 6.76 6.66
N GLY A 13 1.60 5.85 5.89
CA GLY A 13 0.68 4.83 6.39
C GLY A 13 1.43 3.51 6.67
N ILE A 14 2.37 3.52 7.60
CA ILE A 14 3.16 2.36 7.99
C ILE A 14 2.84 2.05 9.47
N ASN A 15 2.67 0.77 9.79
CA ASN A 15 2.46 0.35 11.17
C ASN A 15 3.66 0.77 12.04
N PRO A 16 3.44 1.55 13.11
CA PRO A 16 4.51 1.95 14.02
C PRO A 16 5.05 0.79 14.86
N ASP A 17 4.25 -0.26 15.09
CA ASP A 17 4.64 -1.45 15.82
C ASP A 17 5.06 -2.53 14.82
N CYS A 18 6.34 -2.60 14.49
CA CYS A 18 6.84 -3.53 13.50
C CYS A 18 6.73 -5.00 13.95
N TYR A 19 6.66 -5.92 12.99
CA TYR A 19 6.77 -7.35 13.25
C TYR A 19 8.12 -7.67 13.88
N PRO A 20 8.19 -8.52 14.92
CA PRO A 20 9.44 -8.90 15.58
C PRO A 20 10.43 -9.54 14.58
N ILE A 21 11.58 -8.91 14.41
CA ILE A 21 12.61 -9.40 13.49
C ILE A 21 13.24 -10.67 14.07
N PRO A 22 13.25 -11.81 13.34
CA PRO A 22 13.91 -13.00 13.78
C PRO A 22 15.45 -12.79 13.85
N LYS A 23 16.15 -13.67 14.57
CA LYS A 23 17.63 -13.66 14.60
C LYS A 23 18.19 -13.70 13.18
N ILE A 24 18.94 -12.67 12.82
CA ILE A 24 19.63 -12.54 11.55
C ILE A 24 21.07 -13.00 11.74
N LEU A 25 21.56 -13.80 10.81
CA LEU A 25 22.94 -14.30 10.79
C LEU A 25 23.76 -13.54 9.75
N ASP A 26 25.08 -13.52 9.91
CA ASP A 26 26.01 -12.91 8.93
C ASP A 26 25.81 -13.47 7.51
N ALA A 27 25.54 -14.76 7.40
CA ALA A 27 25.26 -15.41 6.13
C ALA A 27 24.00 -14.87 5.43
N ASP A 28 23.01 -14.37 6.18
CA ASP A 28 21.81 -13.78 5.63
C ASP A 28 22.10 -12.44 4.93
N TRP A 29 23.16 -11.74 5.37
CA TRP A 29 23.63 -10.51 4.76
C TRP A 29 24.53 -10.73 3.54
N ARG A 30 25.40 -11.75 3.62
CA ARG A 30 26.45 -12.00 2.62
C ARG A 30 25.96 -12.76 1.39
N ASN A 31 24.95 -13.61 1.55
CA ASN A 31 24.52 -14.52 0.50
C ASN A 31 23.31 -13.98 -0.27
N LEU A 32 23.36 -14.12 -1.59
CA LEU A 32 22.16 -13.97 -2.41
C LEU A 32 21.15 -15.07 -2.11
N PRO A 33 19.85 -14.82 -2.27
CA PRO A 33 18.85 -15.87 -2.14
C PRO A 33 18.99 -16.89 -3.27
N THR A 34 18.75 -18.15 -2.95
CA THR A 34 18.65 -19.22 -3.94
C THR A 34 17.28 -19.18 -4.63
N PHE A 35 17.19 -19.73 -5.82
CA PHE A 35 15.88 -19.88 -6.51
C PHE A 35 14.89 -20.68 -5.67
N THR A 36 15.35 -21.73 -4.99
CA THR A 36 14.53 -22.54 -4.09
C THR A 36 13.95 -21.72 -2.92
N GLU A 37 14.70 -20.78 -2.36
CA GLU A 37 14.20 -19.89 -1.29
C GLU A 37 13.13 -18.93 -1.82
N ILE A 38 13.30 -18.40 -3.02
CA ILE A 38 12.33 -17.54 -3.69
C ILE A 38 11.04 -18.34 -3.95
N GLU A 39 11.14 -19.52 -4.57
CA GLU A 39 9.98 -20.39 -4.89
C GLU A 39 9.23 -20.86 -3.64
N LYS A 40 9.95 -21.17 -2.56
CA LYS A 40 9.33 -21.51 -1.27
C LYS A 40 8.52 -20.35 -0.71
N LEU A 41 9.02 -19.11 -0.79
CA LEU A 41 8.27 -17.95 -0.34
C LEU A 41 7.08 -17.68 -1.27
N GLU A 42 7.23 -17.76 -2.59
CA GLU A 42 6.11 -17.64 -3.55
C GLU A 42 5.02 -18.69 -3.26
N SER A 43 5.40 -19.92 -2.97
CA SER A 43 4.48 -21.01 -2.63
C SER A 43 3.77 -20.78 -1.30
N LEU A 44 4.51 -20.31 -0.29
CA LEU A 44 3.94 -19.91 0.99
C LEU A 44 2.91 -18.78 0.84
N ILE A 45 3.24 -17.76 0.07
CA ILE A 45 2.34 -16.63 -0.20
C ILE A 45 1.06 -17.14 -0.85
N LYS A 46 1.14 -18.00 -1.86
CA LYS A 46 -0.05 -18.59 -2.50
C LYS A 46 -0.91 -19.35 -1.50
N PHE A 47 -0.30 -20.14 -0.62
CA PHE A 47 -1.01 -20.87 0.43
C PHE A 47 -1.70 -19.93 1.42
N GLU A 48 -0.98 -18.98 1.98
CA GLU A 48 -1.48 -18.06 3.02
C GLU A 48 -2.55 -17.07 2.52
N PHE A 49 -2.49 -16.70 1.24
CA PHE A 49 -3.52 -15.87 0.59
C PHE A 49 -4.60 -16.70 -0.12
N SER A 50 -4.59 -18.03 0.05
CA SER A 50 -5.58 -18.97 -0.53
C SER A 50 -5.82 -18.71 -2.02
N THR A 51 -4.73 -18.60 -2.81
CA THR A 51 -4.82 -18.28 -4.23
C THR A 51 -4.13 -19.32 -5.12
N ILE A 52 -4.72 -19.55 -6.28
CA ILE A 52 -4.15 -20.38 -7.37
C ILE A 52 -3.52 -19.52 -8.47
N SER A 53 -3.43 -18.19 -8.26
CA SER A 53 -2.74 -17.30 -9.19
C SER A 53 -1.23 -17.55 -9.17
N SER A 54 -0.54 -17.02 -10.16
CA SER A 54 0.92 -16.88 -10.09
C SER A 54 1.28 -15.64 -9.28
N VAL A 55 2.41 -15.70 -8.58
CA VAL A 55 2.94 -14.60 -7.77
C VAL A 55 4.39 -14.35 -8.13
N MET A 56 4.84 -13.10 -7.97
CA MET A 56 6.24 -12.71 -8.07
C MET A 56 6.59 -11.76 -6.93
N LEU A 57 7.77 -11.95 -6.35
CA LEU A 57 8.36 -11.04 -5.37
C LEU A 57 8.94 -9.80 -6.08
N THR A 58 8.80 -8.62 -5.47
CA THR A 58 9.32 -7.37 -6.03
C THR A 58 10.06 -6.55 -4.95
N PRO A 59 11.02 -5.70 -5.34
CA PRO A 59 11.71 -4.79 -4.42
C PRO A 59 10.76 -3.66 -3.95
N GLY A 60 9.73 -4.04 -3.18
CA GLY A 60 8.60 -3.21 -2.80
C GLY A 60 7.58 -3.05 -3.94
N SER A 61 6.35 -2.65 -3.58
CA SER A 61 5.29 -2.35 -4.56
C SER A 61 5.65 -1.20 -5.48
N GLN A 62 6.44 -0.23 -5.00
CA GLN A 62 6.82 0.96 -5.76
C GLN A 62 7.56 0.64 -7.07
N LEU A 63 8.53 -0.28 -7.03
CA LEU A 63 9.26 -0.64 -8.26
C LEU A 63 8.32 -1.35 -9.25
N ALA A 64 7.41 -2.21 -8.77
CA ALA A 64 6.40 -2.83 -9.62
C ALA A 64 5.55 -1.76 -10.32
N ILE A 65 5.07 -0.74 -9.59
CA ILE A 65 4.29 0.38 -10.13
C ILE A 65 5.07 1.12 -11.22
N SER A 66 6.34 1.43 -10.96
CA SER A 66 7.20 2.17 -11.90
C SER A 66 7.49 1.40 -13.18
N LEU A 67 7.53 0.06 -13.11
CA LEU A 67 7.83 -0.80 -14.26
C LEU A 67 6.59 -1.25 -15.04
N LEU A 68 5.38 -1.09 -14.50
CA LEU A 68 4.14 -1.43 -15.20
C LEU A 68 4.07 -0.89 -16.64
N PRO A 69 4.39 0.39 -16.91
CA PRO A 69 4.29 0.93 -18.27
C PRO A 69 5.18 0.22 -19.30
N ILE A 70 6.32 -0.34 -18.87
CA ILE A 70 7.26 -1.02 -19.77
C ILE A 70 6.68 -2.35 -20.29
N LEU A 71 5.77 -2.95 -19.53
CA LEU A 71 5.21 -4.28 -19.83
C LEU A 71 4.10 -4.25 -20.88
N PHE A 72 3.55 -3.07 -21.16
CA PHE A 72 2.36 -2.95 -22.00
C PHE A 72 2.56 -1.96 -23.15
N LYS A 73 1.90 -2.24 -24.27
CA LYS A 73 1.85 -1.29 -25.40
C LYS A 73 1.10 -0.02 -24.98
N LYS A 74 1.54 1.13 -25.51
CA LYS A 74 0.91 2.43 -25.23
C LYS A 74 -0.55 2.44 -25.65
N GLN A 75 -1.43 2.73 -24.70
CA GLN A 75 -2.87 2.84 -24.92
C GLN A 75 -3.48 3.76 -23.83
N LYS A 76 -4.78 4.01 -23.92
CA LYS A 76 -5.48 4.88 -22.95
C LYS A 76 -5.53 4.24 -21.57
N VAL A 77 -5.03 4.95 -20.55
CA VAL A 77 -5.02 4.56 -19.14
C VAL A 77 -6.02 5.42 -18.38
N GLY A 78 -6.95 4.80 -17.68
CA GLY A 78 -7.84 5.46 -16.71
C GLY A 78 -7.36 5.19 -15.30
N ILE A 79 -7.25 6.23 -14.49
CA ILE A 79 -6.91 6.14 -13.08
C ILE A 79 -8.07 6.71 -12.27
N LEU A 80 -8.56 5.94 -11.31
CA LEU A 80 -9.63 6.39 -10.43
C LEU A 80 -9.05 7.33 -9.36
N GLU A 81 -9.33 8.61 -9.48
CA GLU A 81 -8.74 9.68 -8.67
C GLU A 81 -9.78 10.36 -7.73
N PRO A 82 -9.32 10.99 -6.64
CA PRO A 82 -7.91 11.14 -6.25
C PRO A 82 -7.33 9.86 -5.64
N THR A 83 -6.08 9.54 -5.99
CA THR A 83 -5.39 8.32 -5.53
C THR A 83 -3.89 8.52 -5.40
N TYR A 84 -3.14 7.43 -5.24
CA TYR A 84 -1.68 7.44 -5.17
C TYR A 84 -1.07 7.90 -6.50
N ASN A 85 -0.41 9.05 -6.47
CA ASN A 85 -0.01 9.80 -7.67
C ASN A 85 1.04 9.09 -8.55
N ASP A 86 1.79 8.15 -8.00
CA ASP A 86 2.89 7.50 -8.74
C ASP A 86 2.38 6.64 -9.92
N TYR A 87 1.14 6.18 -9.89
CA TYR A 87 0.51 5.57 -11.05
C TYR A 87 0.39 6.57 -12.21
N PHE A 88 -0.11 7.77 -11.92
CA PHE A 88 -0.24 8.82 -12.93
C PHE A 88 1.14 9.19 -13.50
N LEU A 89 2.12 9.43 -12.63
CA LEU A 89 3.47 9.83 -13.04
C LEU A 89 4.16 8.73 -13.86
N SER A 90 4.11 7.47 -13.42
CA SER A 90 4.76 6.35 -14.11
C SER A 90 4.24 6.17 -15.54
N PHE A 91 2.92 6.17 -15.72
CA PHE A 91 2.33 6.01 -17.04
C PHE A 91 2.49 7.26 -17.92
N LYS A 92 2.35 8.47 -17.36
CA LYS A 92 2.56 9.72 -18.08
C LYS A 92 3.99 9.86 -18.58
N ASN A 93 4.98 9.61 -17.71
CA ASN A 93 6.40 9.70 -18.06
C ASN A 93 6.81 8.66 -19.13
N ALA A 94 6.14 7.51 -19.15
CA ALA A 94 6.31 6.50 -20.21
C ALA A 94 5.54 6.83 -21.51
N GLY A 95 4.87 7.99 -21.59
CA GLY A 95 4.20 8.49 -22.80
C GLY A 95 2.83 7.86 -23.08
N PHE A 96 2.13 7.34 -22.04
CA PHE A 96 0.76 6.88 -22.18
C PHE A 96 -0.23 8.06 -22.11
N LYS A 97 -1.38 7.91 -22.79
CA LYS A 97 -2.51 8.84 -22.63
C LYS A 97 -3.23 8.51 -21.33
N VAL A 98 -2.94 9.25 -20.26
CA VAL A 98 -3.52 9.06 -18.92
C VAL A 98 -4.73 9.97 -18.74
N CYS A 99 -5.82 9.42 -18.20
CA CYS A 99 -7.07 10.14 -17.90
C CYS A 99 -7.42 9.92 -16.42
N SER A 100 -7.69 11.02 -15.70
CA SER A 100 -8.28 10.99 -14.36
C SER A 100 -9.77 10.64 -14.48
N CYS A 101 -10.21 9.65 -13.71
CA CYS A 101 -11.60 9.20 -13.67
C CYS A 101 -12.18 9.44 -12.27
N LYS A 102 -13.41 9.90 -12.17
CA LYS A 102 -14.09 10.21 -10.90
C LYS A 102 -14.88 9.02 -10.34
N ASN A 103 -15.22 8.08 -11.18
CA ASN A 103 -16.01 6.89 -10.82
C ASN A 103 -15.63 5.70 -11.71
N ILE A 104 -16.08 4.49 -11.33
CA ILE A 104 -15.77 3.25 -12.04
C ILE A 104 -16.32 3.27 -13.47
N GLN A 105 -17.46 3.90 -13.72
CA GLN A 105 -18.09 3.95 -15.05
C GLN A 105 -17.22 4.70 -16.06
N GLU A 106 -16.50 5.73 -15.63
CA GLU A 106 -15.56 6.44 -16.50
C GLU A 106 -14.36 5.58 -16.89
N LEU A 107 -13.95 4.64 -16.03
CA LEU A 107 -12.86 3.68 -16.32
C LEU A 107 -13.20 2.74 -17.48
N PHE A 108 -14.49 2.45 -17.74
CA PHE A 108 -14.90 1.60 -18.87
C PHE A 108 -14.46 2.16 -20.24
N LYS A 109 -14.18 3.47 -20.31
CA LYS A 109 -13.68 4.14 -21.53
C LYS A 109 -12.18 4.01 -21.73
N SER A 110 -11.49 3.28 -20.86
CA SER A 110 -10.04 3.08 -20.88
C SER A 110 -9.69 1.67 -21.35
N LYS A 111 -8.47 1.47 -21.79
CA LYS A 111 -7.94 0.14 -22.13
C LYS A 111 -7.21 -0.48 -20.95
N ILE A 112 -6.53 0.36 -20.16
CA ILE A 112 -5.94 -0.01 -18.86
C ILE A 112 -6.69 0.79 -17.79
N ALA A 113 -7.19 0.12 -16.77
CA ALA A 113 -7.83 0.73 -15.62
C ALA A 113 -6.98 0.50 -14.37
N ILE A 114 -6.83 1.52 -13.54
CA ILE A 114 -6.05 1.46 -12.29
C ILE A 114 -6.94 1.89 -11.14
N ILE A 115 -7.01 1.04 -10.11
CA ILE A 115 -7.73 1.27 -8.86
C ILE A 115 -6.82 0.93 -7.69
N VAL A 116 -6.77 1.79 -6.68
CA VAL A 116 -6.16 1.50 -5.38
C VAL A 116 -7.28 1.09 -4.42
N ASN A 117 -7.17 -0.09 -3.81
CA ASN A 117 -8.24 -0.67 -2.98
C ASN A 117 -7.70 -1.41 -1.73
N PRO A 118 -7.81 -0.87 -0.53
CA PRO A 118 -8.42 0.43 -0.17
C PRO A 118 -7.65 1.62 -0.75
N ASN A 119 -8.40 2.66 -1.12
CA ASN A 119 -7.80 3.80 -1.77
C ASN A 119 -6.96 4.65 -0.79
N ASN A 120 -5.88 5.17 -1.28
CA ASN A 120 -5.05 6.16 -0.62
C ASN A 120 -5.25 7.52 -1.35
N PRO A 121 -5.82 8.57 -0.69
CA PRO A 121 -5.73 8.77 0.77
C PRO A 121 -7.02 8.55 1.58
N ASP A 122 -8.18 8.31 0.96
CA ASP A 122 -9.49 8.35 1.63
C ASP A 122 -9.94 7.01 2.24
N GLY A 123 -9.22 5.92 1.97
CA GLY A 123 -9.56 4.60 2.46
C GLY A 123 -10.79 3.96 1.82
N LYS A 124 -11.31 4.54 0.72
CA LYS A 124 -12.48 4.02 0.03
C LYS A 124 -12.26 2.60 -0.47
N ASN A 125 -13.23 1.73 -0.21
CA ASN A 125 -13.25 0.35 -0.65
C ASN A 125 -14.17 0.17 -1.85
N TYR A 126 -13.72 -0.63 -2.81
CA TYR A 126 -14.49 -1.02 -3.99
C TYR A 126 -14.88 -2.49 -3.88
N GLN A 127 -16.14 -2.79 -4.20
CA GLN A 127 -16.66 -4.15 -4.10
C GLN A 127 -16.05 -5.06 -5.17
N ILE A 128 -15.78 -6.31 -4.81
CA ILE A 128 -15.20 -7.30 -5.73
C ILE A 128 -16.03 -7.43 -7.02
N LYS A 129 -17.36 -7.42 -6.91
CA LYS A 129 -18.26 -7.49 -8.07
C LYS A 129 -18.01 -6.36 -9.08
N ASP A 130 -17.73 -5.15 -8.60
CA ASP A 130 -17.48 -3.98 -9.45
C ASP A 130 -16.10 -4.08 -10.13
N LEU A 131 -15.09 -4.57 -9.39
CA LEU A 131 -13.76 -4.82 -9.94
C LEU A 131 -13.78 -5.92 -11.01
N LEU A 132 -14.53 -7.01 -10.77
CA LEU A 132 -14.72 -8.08 -11.75
C LEU A 132 -15.52 -7.63 -12.99
N LEU A 133 -16.53 -6.76 -12.81
CA LEU A 133 -17.23 -6.17 -13.93
C LEU A 133 -16.29 -5.28 -14.75
N LEU A 134 -15.50 -4.43 -14.09
CA LEU A 134 -14.51 -3.59 -14.76
C LEU A 134 -13.48 -4.41 -15.53
N SER A 135 -12.98 -5.51 -14.96
CA SER A 135 -12.01 -6.38 -15.63
C SER A 135 -12.53 -6.97 -16.94
N LYS A 136 -13.85 -7.17 -17.07
CA LYS A 136 -14.49 -7.63 -18.32
C LYS A 136 -14.64 -6.52 -19.38
N LYS A 137 -14.51 -5.24 -18.99
CA LYS A 137 -14.70 -4.08 -19.87
C LYS A 137 -13.40 -3.46 -20.34
N VAL A 138 -12.26 -3.77 -19.71
CA VAL A 138 -10.95 -3.23 -20.04
C VAL A 138 -9.99 -4.35 -20.47
N ASN A 139 -8.93 -3.99 -21.18
CA ASN A 139 -7.90 -4.97 -21.57
C ASN A 139 -7.01 -5.37 -20.37
N LEU A 140 -6.86 -4.47 -19.40
CA LEU A 140 -6.07 -4.71 -18.20
C LEU A 140 -6.66 -3.92 -17.02
N LEU A 141 -6.91 -4.60 -15.93
CA LEU A 141 -7.22 -4.02 -14.63
C LEU A 141 -6.01 -4.17 -13.69
N ILE A 142 -5.53 -3.06 -13.15
CA ILE A 142 -4.49 -3.03 -12.12
C ILE A 142 -5.16 -2.63 -10.82
N VAL A 143 -5.05 -3.46 -9.79
CA VAL A 143 -5.59 -3.22 -8.45
C VAL A 143 -4.42 -3.16 -7.46
N ASP A 144 -4.24 -2.01 -6.82
CA ASP A 144 -3.27 -1.87 -5.74
C ASP A 144 -3.93 -2.17 -4.39
N GLU A 145 -3.54 -3.27 -3.81
CA GLU A 145 -4.01 -3.73 -2.49
C GLU A 145 -2.96 -3.52 -1.39
N SER A 146 -2.11 -2.48 -1.50
CA SER A 146 -1.04 -2.22 -0.53
C SER A 146 -1.51 -1.99 0.91
N PHE A 147 -2.78 -1.69 1.13
CA PHE A 147 -3.38 -1.44 2.44
C PHE A 147 -4.48 -2.44 2.82
N ILE A 148 -4.69 -3.49 2.03
CA ILE A 148 -5.82 -4.41 2.20
C ILE A 148 -5.78 -5.12 3.56
N GLU A 149 -4.62 -5.55 4.04
CA GLU A 149 -4.45 -6.24 5.31
C GLU A 149 -4.78 -5.36 6.53
N ALA A 150 -4.80 -4.05 6.36
CA ALA A 150 -5.14 -3.08 7.41
C ALA A 150 -6.58 -2.56 7.28
N SER A 151 -7.43 -3.24 6.54
CA SER A 151 -8.82 -2.87 6.30
C SER A 151 -9.75 -4.08 6.44
N GLU A 152 -11.05 -3.84 6.36
CA GLU A 152 -12.08 -4.87 6.32
C GLU A 152 -12.46 -5.25 4.86
N ALA A 153 -11.75 -4.71 3.87
CA ALA A 153 -12.00 -4.99 2.46
C ALA A 153 -11.57 -6.41 2.08
N SER A 154 -12.29 -7.00 1.14
CA SER A 154 -11.93 -8.29 0.57
C SER A 154 -10.96 -8.13 -0.60
N SER A 155 -9.99 -9.04 -0.70
CA SER A 155 -9.02 -9.06 -1.79
C SER A 155 -9.60 -9.70 -3.05
N ILE A 156 -9.27 -9.13 -4.22
CA ILE A 156 -9.62 -9.72 -5.52
C ILE A 156 -8.73 -10.92 -5.88
N ILE A 157 -7.66 -11.19 -5.14
CA ILE A 157 -6.67 -12.23 -5.45
C ILE A 157 -7.32 -13.62 -5.56
N SER A 158 -8.32 -13.94 -4.73
CA SER A 158 -9.03 -15.23 -4.77
C SER A 158 -9.80 -15.48 -6.07
N TYR A 159 -10.04 -14.44 -6.86
CA TYR A 159 -10.70 -14.53 -8.17
C TYR A 159 -9.73 -14.62 -9.35
N ILE A 160 -8.42 -14.58 -9.07
CA ILE A 160 -7.37 -14.71 -10.08
C ILE A 160 -6.85 -16.15 -10.11
N ASN A 161 -6.67 -16.70 -11.30
CA ASN A 161 -6.06 -18.00 -11.52
C ASN A 161 -4.90 -17.91 -12.52
N LYS A 162 -4.23 -19.03 -12.78
CA LYS A 162 -3.07 -19.08 -13.70
C LYS A 162 -3.38 -18.62 -15.13
N LYS A 163 -4.64 -18.73 -15.59
CA LYS A 163 -5.07 -18.33 -16.94
C LYS A 163 -5.55 -16.88 -17.02
N THR A 164 -5.65 -16.16 -15.88
CA THR A 164 -6.10 -14.76 -15.85
C THR A 164 -5.06 -13.86 -16.50
N ASN A 165 -5.39 -13.25 -17.63
CA ASN A 165 -4.45 -12.46 -18.43
C ASN A 165 -4.74 -10.95 -18.45
N ASN A 166 -5.68 -10.49 -17.62
CA ASN A 166 -6.15 -9.10 -17.64
C ASN A 166 -6.35 -8.48 -16.25
N ILE A 167 -5.86 -9.12 -15.19
CA ILE A 167 -5.87 -8.56 -13.83
C ILE A 167 -4.46 -8.67 -13.26
N VAL A 168 -3.93 -7.56 -12.75
CA VAL A 168 -2.69 -7.49 -11.97
C VAL A 168 -3.04 -6.93 -10.61
N VAL A 169 -2.65 -7.62 -9.54
CA VAL A 169 -2.79 -7.12 -8.17
C VAL A 169 -1.41 -6.87 -7.58
N ILE A 170 -1.24 -5.71 -6.98
CA ILE A 170 0.01 -5.30 -6.31
C ILE A 170 -0.24 -5.23 -4.80
N LYS A 171 0.65 -5.81 -4.02
CA LYS A 171 0.62 -5.76 -2.54
C LYS A 171 1.95 -5.30 -1.97
N SER A 172 1.90 -4.64 -0.82
CA SER A 172 3.07 -4.17 -0.09
C SER A 172 3.21 -4.92 1.23
N PHE A 173 4.34 -5.60 1.43
CA PHE A 173 4.63 -6.23 2.70
C PHE A 173 4.90 -5.22 3.82
N GLY A 174 5.59 -4.13 3.52
CA GLY A 174 6.10 -3.19 4.53
C GLY A 174 5.07 -2.37 5.29
N LYS A 175 3.79 -2.38 4.88
CA LYS A 175 2.76 -1.51 5.48
C LYS A 175 2.24 -2.07 6.80
N LEU A 176 1.54 -3.20 6.78
CA LEU A 176 1.01 -3.83 7.99
C LEU A 176 2.11 -4.34 8.91
N TYR A 177 3.16 -4.95 8.33
CA TYR A 177 4.26 -5.49 9.14
C TYR A 177 5.22 -4.43 9.71
N GLY A 178 5.04 -3.14 9.36
CA GLY A 178 5.89 -2.06 9.87
C GLY A 178 7.34 -2.13 9.40
N LEU A 179 7.61 -2.86 8.32
CA LEU A 179 8.96 -3.19 7.84
C LEU A 179 9.19 -2.63 6.43
N ALA A 180 8.86 -1.35 6.21
CA ALA A 180 8.98 -0.71 4.91
C ALA A 180 10.42 -0.73 4.36
N GLY A 181 11.43 -0.70 5.23
CA GLY A 181 12.85 -0.78 4.87
C GLY A 181 13.29 -2.11 4.26
N LEU A 182 12.54 -3.19 4.43
CA LEU A 182 12.83 -4.48 3.79
C LEU A 182 12.66 -4.44 2.27
N ARG A 183 11.94 -3.45 1.75
CA ARG A 183 11.68 -3.32 0.32
C ARG A 183 11.10 -4.59 -0.30
N LEU A 184 10.01 -5.10 0.26
CA LEU A 184 9.33 -6.29 -0.23
C LEU A 184 7.89 -5.97 -0.65
N GLY A 185 7.51 -6.43 -1.82
CA GLY A 185 6.16 -6.39 -2.38
C GLY A 185 5.85 -7.65 -3.18
N PHE A 186 4.61 -7.77 -3.60
CA PHE A 186 4.11 -8.92 -4.35
C PHE A 186 3.28 -8.44 -5.53
N VAL A 187 3.42 -9.15 -6.65
CA VAL A 187 2.55 -9.01 -7.83
C VAL A 187 1.86 -10.34 -8.06
N PHE A 188 0.53 -10.32 -8.12
CA PHE A 188 -0.30 -11.48 -8.43
C PHE A 188 -0.97 -11.30 -9.77
N SER A 189 -0.97 -12.35 -10.60
CA SER A 189 -1.65 -12.39 -11.88
C SER A 189 -1.67 -13.82 -12.43
N GLY A 190 -2.11 -14.01 -13.68
CA GLY A 190 -1.90 -15.26 -14.40
C GLY A 190 -0.43 -15.43 -14.85
N GLU A 191 -0.10 -16.67 -15.25
CA GLU A 191 1.28 -17.07 -15.58
C GLU A 191 1.92 -16.19 -16.66
N ASN A 192 1.18 -15.88 -17.72
CA ASN A 192 1.70 -15.08 -18.85
C ASN A 192 2.11 -13.67 -18.43
N LEU A 193 1.31 -13.02 -17.56
CA LEU A 193 1.64 -11.69 -17.07
C LEU A 193 2.81 -11.74 -16.09
N ILE A 194 2.82 -12.70 -15.17
CA ILE A 194 3.96 -12.89 -14.24
C ILE A 194 5.25 -13.17 -15.01
N TYR A 195 5.19 -13.97 -16.07
CA TYR A 195 6.36 -14.21 -16.94
C TYR A 195 6.90 -12.91 -17.56
N LYS A 196 6.01 -12.01 -18.05
CA LYS A 196 6.43 -10.69 -18.54
C LYS A 196 7.12 -9.86 -17.46
N PHE A 197 6.57 -9.85 -16.25
CA PHE A 197 7.21 -9.18 -15.10
C PHE A 197 8.59 -9.78 -14.83
N LYS A 198 8.72 -11.11 -14.74
CA LYS A 198 10.00 -11.80 -14.48
C LYS A 198 11.09 -11.48 -15.53
N LYS A 199 10.71 -11.18 -16.77
CA LYS A 199 11.67 -10.76 -17.81
C LYS A 199 12.27 -9.36 -17.58
N VAL A 200 11.54 -8.47 -16.91
CA VAL A 200 11.98 -7.09 -16.65
C VAL A 200 12.71 -7.00 -15.31
N PHE A 201 12.32 -7.83 -14.36
CA PHE A 201 13.00 -7.93 -13.08
C PHE A 201 14.20 -8.88 -13.16
N SER A 202 15.27 -8.54 -12.45
CA SER A 202 16.46 -9.38 -12.35
C SER A 202 16.20 -10.72 -11.65
N PHE A 203 17.18 -11.63 -11.71
CA PHE A 203 17.13 -12.94 -11.03
C PHE A 203 17.04 -12.84 -9.51
N TRP A 204 17.50 -11.75 -8.91
CA TRP A 204 17.49 -11.51 -7.46
C TRP A 204 16.70 -10.24 -7.12
N PRO A 205 15.37 -10.27 -7.26
CA PRO A 205 14.55 -9.08 -7.05
C PRO A 205 14.47 -8.65 -5.58
N VAL A 206 14.74 -9.56 -4.65
CA VAL A 206 14.63 -9.31 -3.21
C VAL A 206 15.82 -9.89 -2.45
N SER A 207 16.12 -9.35 -1.28
CA SER A 207 17.20 -9.84 -0.43
C SER A 207 16.86 -11.15 0.29
N LYS A 208 17.87 -11.92 0.68
CA LYS A 208 17.70 -13.10 1.53
C LYS A 208 17.05 -12.75 2.87
N LEU A 209 17.37 -11.59 3.44
CA LEU A 209 16.74 -11.07 4.65
C LEU A 209 15.23 -10.89 4.49
N SER A 210 14.80 -10.29 3.37
CA SER A 210 13.38 -10.10 3.08
C SER A 210 12.63 -11.42 3.01
N ILE A 211 13.23 -12.44 2.37
CA ILE A 211 12.65 -13.78 2.29
C ILE A 211 12.52 -14.41 3.67
N LYS A 212 13.59 -14.38 4.47
CA LYS A 212 13.63 -14.97 5.81
C LYS A 212 12.59 -14.36 6.73
N ILE A 213 12.51 -13.03 6.77
CA ILE A 213 11.57 -12.30 7.64
C ILE A 213 10.14 -12.53 7.16
N ALA A 214 9.87 -12.38 5.87
CA ALA A 214 8.53 -12.55 5.32
C ALA A 214 8.00 -13.97 5.49
N SER A 215 8.84 -14.99 5.31
CA SER A 215 8.48 -16.40 5.51
C SER A 215 7.99 -16.70 6.93
N LYS A 216 8.49 -15.98 7.93
CA LYS A 216 8.02 -16.09 9.30
C LYS A 216 6.77 -15.24 9.54
N ALA A 217 6.81 -13.98 9.12
CA ALA A 217 5.76 -13.00 9.39
C ALA A 217 4.41 -13.34 8.75
N ILE A 218 4.40 -13.83 7.51
CA ILE A 218 3.18 -14.17 6.76
C ILE A 218 2.42 -15.34 7.41
N ARG A 219 3.13 -16.29 8.05
CA ARG A 219 2.54 -17.41 8.78
C ARG A 219 1.93 -17.01 10.13
N ASP A 220 2.36 -15.89 10.69
CA ASP A 220 1.95 -15.49 12.04
C ASP A 220 0.59 -14.80 12.07
N LYS A 221 -0.46 -15.59 11.88
CA LYS A 221 -1.85 -15.11 11.89
C LYS A 221 -2.25 -14.52 13.25
N LYS A 222 -1.66 -15.02 14.36
CA LYS A 222 -1.94 -14.49 15.70
C LYS A 222 -1.44 -13.06 15.83
N TRP A 223 -0.20 -12.81 15.41
CA TRP A 223 0.35 -11.46 15.40
C TRP A 223 -0.45 -10.53 14.48
N MET A 224 -0.76 -10.98 13.27
CA MET A 224 -1.52 -10.20 12.30
C MET A 224 -2.89 -9.78 12.86
N THR A 225 -3.67 -10.73 13.40
CA THR A 225 -4.99 -10.44 13.96
C THR A 225 -4.92 -9.51 15.19
N SER A 226 -3.94 -9.75 16.08
CA SER A 226 -3.71 -8.88 17.24
C SER A 226 -3.35 -7.46 16.80
N THR A 227 -2.46 -7.33 15.82
CA THR A 227 -2.01 -6.04 15.29
C THR A 227 -3.15 -5.28 14.61
N GLN A 228 -3.98 -5.94 13.81
CA GLN A 228 -5.17 -5.30 13.21
C GLN A 228 -6.10 -4.71 14.26
N LYS A 229 -6.37 -5.45 15.34
CA LYS A 229 -7.18 -4.97 16.47
C LYS A 229 -6.56 -3.76 17.18
N LYS A 230 -5.24 -3.81 17.44
CA LYS A 230 -4.50 -2.69 18.05
C LYS A 230 -4.54 -1.44 17.17
N LEU A 231 -4.26 -1.60 15.87
CA LEU A 231 -4.29 -0.49 14.92
C LEU A 231 -5.69 0.15 14.83
N LYS A 232 -6.75 -0.65 14.79
CA LYS A 232 -8.14 -0.14 14.81
C LYS A 232 -8.41 0.69 16.07
N LYS A 233 -7.98 0.22 17.26
CA LYS A 233 -8.09 0.98 18.50
C LYS A 233 -7.32 2.30 18.46
N LYS A 234 -6.07 2.27 18.00
CA LYS A 234 -5.23 3.48 17.85
C LYS A 234 -5.82 4.48 16.86
N ALA A 235 -6.38 3.99 15.74
CA ALA A 235 -7.06 4.83 14.75
C ALA A 235 -8.24 5.59 15.37
N ASN A 236 -9.07 4.91 16.16
CA ASN A 236 -10.20 5.53 16.84
C ASN A 236 -9.74 6.59 17.89
N ILE A 237 -8.69 6.28 18.66
CA ILE A 237 -8.10 7.25 19.59
C ILE A 237 -7.60 8.49 18.85
N LEU A 238 -6.90 8.30 17.72
CA LEU A 238 -6.42 9.43 16.90
C LEU A 238 -7.59 10.26 16.37
N ASP A 239 -8.69 9.64 15.93
CA ASP A 239 -9.87 10.34 15.44
C ASP A 239 -10.48 11.24 16.50
N GLU A 240 -10.64 10.74 17.73
CA GLU A 240 -11.14 11.54 18.85
C GLU A 240 -10.20 12.71 19.18
N MET A 241 -8.88 12.49 19.15
CA MET A 241 -7.91 13.56 19.37
C MET A 241 -7.96 14.62 18.26
N MET A 242 -8.11 14.23 17.01
CA MET A 242 -8.17 15.18 15.88
C MET A 242 -9.47 15.98 15.88
N LYS A 243 -10.57 15.40 16.36
CA LYS A 243 -11.84 16.10 16.53
C LYS A 243 -11.73 17.30 17.48
N THR A 244 -10.92 17.19 18.55
CA THR A 244 -10.76 18.30 19.52
C THR A 244 -10.03 19.51 18.93
N VAL A 245 -9.31 19.34 17.82
CA VAL A 245 -8.63 20.42 17.08
C VAL A 245 -9.35 20.80 15.78
N ASN A 246 -10.65 20.46 15.69
CA ASN A 246 -11.52 20.76 14.56
C ASN A 246 -11.07 20.12 13.21
N PHE A 247 -10.52 18.90 13.27
CA PHE A 247 -10.25 18.09 12.10
C PHE A 247 -11.34 17.04 11.97
N GLU A 248 -12.09 17.08 10.86
CA GLU A 248 -13.21 16.19 10.60
C GLU A 248 -12.75 14.96 9.82
N LEU A 249 -13.06 13.76 10.31
CA LEU A 249 -12.73 12.53 9.64
C LEU A 249 -13.47 12.41 8.29
N ILE A 250 -12.71 12.21 7.21
CA ILE A 250 -13.24 11.86 5.88
C ILE A 250 -13.26 10.34 5.71
N GLY A 251 -12.18 9.65 6.13
CA GLY A 251 -12.02 8.22 5.97
C GLY A 251 -10.60 7.76 6.26
N GLY A 252 -10.21 6.61 5.74
CA GLY A 252 -8.88 6.03 5.95
C GLY A 252 -8.91 4.52 6.12
N THR A 253 -7.78 3.99 6.55
CA THR A 253 -7.60 2.59 6.95
C THR A 253 -7.10 2.54 8.39
N ASN A 254 -6.86 1.35 8.91
CA ASN A 254 -6.22 1.20 10.23
C ASN A 254 -4.70 1.51 10.20
N LEU A 255 -4.16 2.06 9.11
CA LEU A 255 -2.77 2.54 9.00
C LEU A 255 -2.65 4.04 8.76
N TYR A 256 -3.73 4.69 8.34
CA TYR A 256 -3.80 6.14 8.17
C TYR A 256 -5.23 6.64 8.24
N ARG A 257 -5.38 7.91 8.60
CA ARG A 257 -6.66 8.62 8.63
C ARG A 257 -6.56 9.88 7.80
N LEU A 258 -7.60 10.15 7.01
CA LEU A 258 -7.74 11.38 6.22
C LEU A 258 -8.75 12.30 6.90
N TYR A 259 -8.34 13.52 7.13
CA TYR A 259 -9.18 14.54 7.74
C TYR A 259 -9.44 15.71 6.80
N SER A 260 -10.63 16.28 6.90
CA SER A 260 -10.94 17.61 6.39
C SER A 260 -10.54 18.65 7.43
N THR A 261 -9.83 19.67 7.01
CA THR A 261 -9.40 20.79 7.84
C THR A 261 -9.81 22.11 7.18
N PRO A 262 -9.90 23.23 7.92
CA PRO A 262 -10.22 24.53 7.32
C PRO A 262 -9.21 24.92 6.22
N ASN A 263 -7.91 24.64 6.44
CA ASN A 263 -6.83 24.85 5.46
C ASN A 263 -5.69 23.87 5.75
N SER A 264 -5.42 22.95 4.83
CA SER A 264 -4.44 21.88 5.02
C SER A 264 -3.02 22.39 5.27
N VAL A 265 -2.61 23.49 4.63
CA VAL A 265 -1.26 24.08 4.80
C VAL A 265 -1.13 24.71 6.19
N LEU A 266 -2.13 25.47 6.63
CA LEU A 266 -2.12 26.06 7.97
C LEU A 266 -2.21 24.99 9.05
N SER A 267 -3.03 23.95 8.84
CA SER A 267 -3.15 22.81 9.75
C SER A 267 -1.86 22.00 9.84
N GLN A 268 -1.16 21.79 8.71
CA GLN A 268 0.15 21.16 8.72
C GLN A 268 1.18 22.01 9.50
N ARG A 269 1.20 23.32 9.28
CA ARG A 269 2.07 24.24 10.04
C ARG A 269 1.76 24.24 11.53
N PHE A 270 0.48 24.20 11.90
CA PHE A 270 0.04 24.08 13.29
C PHE A 270 0.60 22.81 13.95
N LEU A 271 0.45 21.65 13.30
CA LEU A 271 1.02 20.40 13.77
C LEU A 271 2.55 20.41 13.79
N ALA A 272 3.18 20.96 12.75
CA ALA A 272 4.64 21.04 12.62
C ALA A 272 5.28 21.91 13.74
N ARG A 273 4.64 23.00 14.19
CA ARG A 273 5.08 23.78 15.37
C ARG A 273 5.08 22.96 16.66
N LYS A 274 4.38 21.82 16.66
CA LYS A 274 4.30 20.85 17.76
C LYS A 274 5.13 19.60 17.47
N PHE A 275 5.99 19.65 16.44
CA PHE A 275 6.82 18.53 15.99
C PHE A 275 6.01 17.29 15.60
N ILE A 276 4.83 17.49 14.97
CA ILE A 276 4.01 16.43 14.39
C ILE A 276 3.98 16.66 12.88
N TRP A 277 4.56 15.72 12.11
CA TRP A 277 4.60 15.82 10.66
C TRP A 277 3.46 15.06 10.01
N SER A 278 2.80 15.69 9.04
CA SER A 278 1.60 15.15 8.36
C SER A 278 1.76 15.18 6.84
N ARG A 279 0.87 14.54 6.11
CA ARG A 279 0.79 14.60 4.65
C ARG A 279 -0.35 15.48 4.20
N ILE A 280 -0.07 16.46 3.34
CA ILE A 280 -1.06 17.26 2.60
C ILE A 280 -0.97 16.93 1.11
N PHE A 281 -1.96 17.35 0.33
CA PHE A 281 -2.11 17.01 -1.09
C PHE A 281 -2.30 18.29 -1.91
N SER A 282 -1.55 18.43 -3.02
CA SER A 282 -1.60 19.60 -3.88
C SER A 282 -2.98 19.83 -4.53
N TYR A 283 -3.74 18.76 -4.72
CA TYR A 283 -5.08 18.78 -5.29
C TYR A 283 -6.20 19.11 -4.28
N SER A 284 -5.89 19.25 -2.99
CA SER A 284 -6.88 19.62 -1.98
C SER A 284 -6.32 20.61 -0.96
N ARG A 285 -7.02 21.75 -0.82
CA ARG A 285 -6.69 22.77 0.19
C ARG A 285 -7.20 22.42 1.59
N LYS A 286 -7.95 21.32 1.74
CA LYS A 286 -8.58 20.93 3.00
C LYS A 286 -8.06 19.60 3.53
N TRP A 287 -7.48 18.73 2.71
CA TRP A 287 -7.14 17.37 3.09
C TRP A 287 -5.78 17.26 3.75
N LEU A 288 -5.79 16.61 4.91
CA LEU A 288 -4.59 16.28 5.68
C LEU A 288 -4.68 14.83 6.11
N ARG A 289 -3.65 14.04 5.81
CA ARG A 289 -3.58 12.63 6.20
C ARG A 289 -2.54 12.45 7.30
N LEU A 290 -2.90 11.65 8.32
CA LEU A 290 -2.02 11.20 9.38
C LEU A 290 -1.89 9.67 9.34
N GLY A 291 -0.68 9.16 9.48
CA GLY A 291 -0.41 7.76 9.83
C GLY A 291 -0.87 7.47 11.25
N ILE A 292 -1.01 6.19 11.59
CA ILE A 292 -1.37 5.80 12.96
C ILE A 292 -0.11 5.88 13.85
N PRO A 293 -0.15 6.61 14.96
CA PRO A 293 0.98 6.75 15.88
C PRO A 293 1.19 5.51 16.74
N SER A 294 2.39 5.36 17.31
CA SER A 294 2.67 4.41 18.37
C SER A 294 1.90 4.76 19.68
N ASP A 295 1.87 3.86 20.63
CA ASP A 295 1.24 4.15 21.94
C ASP A 295 1.98 5.27 22.67
N GLU A 296 3.30 5.35 22.51
CA GLU A 296 4.12 6.44 23.06
C GLU A 296 3.81 7.76 22.36
N ASP A 297 3.73 7.75 21.04
CA ASP A 297 3.43 8.95 20.27
C ASP A 297 2.01 9.46 20.51
N LEU A 298 1.02 8.59 20.73
CA LEU A 298 -0.33 8.99 21.14
C LEU A 298 -0.29 9.80 22.44
N LYS A 299 0.49 9.36 23.44
CA LYS A 299 0.68 10.10 24.70
C LYS A 299 1.35 11.46 24.45
N LYS A 300 2.42 11.48 23.65
CA LYS A 300 3.13 12.73 23.27
C LYS A 300 2.21 13.71 22.52
N ILE A 301 1.41 13.21 21.57
CA ILE A 301 0.45 14.03 20.80
C ILE A 301 -0.58 14.63 21.74
N LYS A 302 -1.14 13.86 22.68
CA LYS A 302 -2.08 14.36 23.67
C LYS A 302 -1.53 15.54 24.46
N ILE A 303 -0.30 15.42 24.97
CA ILE A 303 0.39 16.49 25.71
C ILE A 303 0.63 17.70 24.80
N LYS A 304 1.18 17.48 23.60
CA LYS A 304 1.53 18.54 22.63
C LYS A 304 0.29 19.33 22.15
N LEU A 305 -0.85 18.68 22.04
CA LEU A 305 -2.13 19.31 21.66
C LEU A 305 -2.90 19.88 22.85
N LYS A 306 -2.49 19.57 24.08
CA LYS A 306 -3.16 19.98 25.33
C LYS A 306 -4.59 19.44 25.46
N ILE A 307 -4.78 18.15 25.15
CA ILE A 307 -6.08 17.44 25.14
C ILE A 307 -6.03 16.20 26.05
#